data_7cfab4dba3b3311701be27c4d9a3afcc
#
_entry.id   7cfab4dba3b3311701be27c4d9a3afcc
#
_cell.length_a   1.000
_cell.length_b   1.000
_cell.length_c   1.000
_cell.angle_alpha   90.00
_cell.angle_beta   90.00
_cell.angle_gamma   90.00
#
_symmetry.space_group_name_H-M   'P 1'
#
loop_
_entity.id
_entity.type
_entity.pdbx_description
1 polymer ?
#
loop_
_entity_poly.entity_id
_entity_poly.type
_entity_poly.pdbx_seq_one_letter_code
_entity_poly.pdbx_strand_id
1 'polypeptide(L)'
;MEAMISSLVSRYEEGALTRRGLIQGLAMLAAAGGTAATAQAQDSVLKGTKIDHISIQVTDLPRAVAFYEKIFGLTVLGEDKPNEIARLGAGKVIVSLHHKSPTGLVDHFAIGVENFSKESVTRALKAQGITPEENLDAGFHIKDPEGMSVQIMGA
;
A
#
# COMPACT_ATOMS: atom_id res chain seq x y z
N MET A 1 -30.95 -15.17 6.62
CA MET A 1 -29.70 -15.01 7.38
C MET A 1 -29.98 -14.45 8.77
N GLU A 2 -30.70 -13.36 8.89
CA GLU A 2 -31.10 -12.72 10.17
C GLU A 2 -31.75 -13.70 11.16
N ALA A 3 -32.74 -14.51 10.71
CA ALA A 3 -33.41 -15.49 11.54
C ALA A 3 -32.47 -16.58 12.11
N MET A 4 -31.45 -16.97 11.37
CA MET A 4 -30.43 -17.94 11.84
C MET A 4 -29.47 -17.33 12.85
N ILE A 5 -29.07 -16.08 12.66
CA ILE A 5 -28.26 -15.34 13.63
C ILE A 5 -29.04 -15.18 14.95
N SER A 6 -30.30 -14.72 14.88
CA SER A 6 -31.19 -14.59 16.05
C SER A 6 -31.35 -15.92 16.79
N SER A 7 -31.54 -17.03 16.08
CA SER A 7 -31.65 -18.37 16.68
C SER A 7 -30.37 -18.79 17.41
N LEU A 8 -29.16 -18.50 16.85
CA LEU A 8 -27.91 -18.81 17.52
C LEU A 8 -27.71 -17.97 18.79
N VAL A 9 -28.07 -16.68 18.74
CA VAL A 9 -27.99 -15.77 19.88
C VAL A 9 -28.96 -16.21 21.00
N SER A 10 -30.24 -16.48 20.70
CA SER A 10 -31.21 -16.96 21.69
C SER A 10 -30.72 -18.25 22.38
N ARG A 11 -30.23 -19.22 21.62
CA ARG A 11 -29.70 -20.47 22.19
C ARG A 11 -28.50 -20.26 23.09
N TYR A 12 -27.70 -19.25 22.81
CA TYR A 12 -26.57 -18.87 23.67
C TYR A 12 -27.06 -18.20 24.95
N GLU A 13 -28.04 -17.28 24.88
CA GLU A 13 -28.66 -16.60 26.02
C GLU A 13 -29.40 -17.57 26.94
N GLU A 14 -30.02 -18.59 26.38
CA GLU A 14 -30.72 -19.69 27.10
C GLU A 14 -29.71 -20.71 27.69
N GLY A 15 -28.41 -20.54 27.49
CA GLY A 15 -27.40 -21.48 27.98
C GLY A 15 -27.32 -22.81 27.20
N ALA A 16 -28.11 -22.95 26.14
CA ALA A 16 -28.15 -24.14 25.29
C ALA A 16 -26.97 -24.18 24.28
N LEU A 17 -26.17 -23.11 24.18
CA LEU A 17 -25.00 -23.02 23.32
C LEU A 17 -23.81 -22.40 24.08
N THR A 18 -22.64 -23.00 23.94
CA THR A 18 -21.43 -22.42 24.52
C THR A 18 -20.94 -21.23 23.69
N ARG A 19 -20.15 -20.31 24.29
CA ARG A 19 -19.50 -19.19 23.58
C ARG A 19 -18.72 -19.66 22.34
N ARG A 20 -18.03 -20.79 22.45
CA ARG A 20 -17.30 -21.40 21.35
C ARG A 20 -18.25 -21.88 20.24
N GLY A 21 -19.36 -22.50 20.62
CA GLY A 21 -20.41 -22.96 19.69
C GLY A 21 -21.08 -21.80 18.98
N LEU A 22 -21.35 -20.67 19.67
CA LEU A 22 -21.87 -19.45 19.05
C LEU A 22 -20.91 -18.90 18.01
N ILE A 23 -19.61 -18.76 18.34
CA ILE A 23 -18.59 -18.25 17.41
C ILE A 23 -18.45 -19.17 16.20
N GLN A 24 -18.44 -20.50 16.41
CA GLN A 24 -18.39 -21.46 15.30
C GLN A 24 -19.65 -21.39 14.41
N GLY A 25 -20.83 -21.29 14.99
CA GLY A 25 -22.08 -21.15 14.25
C GLY A 25 -22.15 -19.86 13.41
N LEU A 26 -21.70 -18.74 13.96
CA LEU A 26 -21.62 -17.47 13.24
C LEU A 26 -20.57 -17.51 12.12
N ALA A 27 -19.41 -18.16 12.36
CA ALA A 27 -18.38 -18.36 11.33
C ALA A 27 -18.88 -19.24 10.17
N MET A 28 -19.65 -20.31 10.47
CA MET A 28 -20.28 -21.16 9.45
C MET A 28 -21.37 -20.41 8.68
N LEU A 29 -22.15 -19.57 9.33
CA LEU A 29 -23.15 -18.71 8.67
C LEU A 29 -22.47 -17.66 7.77
N ALA A 30 -21.38 -17.07 8.21
CA ALA A 30 -20.57 -16.18 7.39
C ALA A 30 -19.97 -16.89 6.17
N ALA A 31 -19.55 -18.17 6.34
CA ALA A 31 -19.05 -18.99 5.24
C ALA A 31 -20.16 -19.49 4.28
N ALA A 32 -21.38 -19.71 4.80
CA ALA A 32 -22.52 -20.23 4.02
C ALA A 32 -23.40 -19.13 3.41
N GLY A 33 -23.44 -17.94 4.01
CA GLY A 33 -24.23 -16.80 3.52
C GLY A 33 -23.39 -15.68 2.91
N GLY A 34 -22.09 -15.73 3.14
CA GLY A 34 -21.15 -15.14 2.23
C GLY A 34 -21.09 -16.08 1.02
N THR A 35 -21.60 -15.66 -0.13
CA THR A 35 -20.65 -15.63 -1.20
C THR A 35 -19.45 -15.01 -0.50
N ALA A 36 -18.40 -15.79 -0.14
CA ALA A 36 -17.09 -15.26 -0.22
C ALA A 36 -17.15 -14.53 -1.57
N ALA A 37 -17.33 -13.22 -1.54
CA ALA A 37 -16.76 -12.41 -2.55
C ALA A 37 -15.29 -12.85 -2.41
N THR A 38 -14.93 -13.95 -3.06
CA THR A 38 -13.68 -14.01 -3.74
C THR A 38 -13.78 -12.67 -4.44
N ALA A 39 -13.11 -11.66 -3.86
CA ALA A 39 -12.77 -10.50 -4.63
C ALA A 39 -12.18 -11.18 -5.86
N GLN A 40 -13.03 -11.36 -6.87
CA GLN A 40 -12.56 -11.70 -8.19
C GLN A 40 -11.60 -10.57 -8.40
N ALA A 41 -10.33 -10.91 -8.30
CA ALA A 41 -9.29 -9.99 -8.66
C ALA A 41 -9.73 -9.57 -10.05
N GLN A 42 -10.43 -8.43 -10.12
CA GLN A 42 -10.74 -7.80 -11.39
C GLN A 42 -9.41 -7.84 -12.10
N ASP A 43 -9.38 -8.34 -13.34
CA ASP A 43 -8.15 -8.44 -14.10
C ASP A 43 -7.43 -7.09 -13.99
N SER A 44 -6.59 -6.99 -12.97
CA SER A 44 -5.93 -5.74 -12.65
C SER A 44 -4.90 -5.50 -13.74
N VAL A 45 -4.89 -4.30 -14.29
CA VAL A 45 -3.96 -3.90 -15.35
C VAL A 45 -2.51 -4.12 -14.93
N LEU A 46 -2.24 -3.86 -13.65
CA LEU A 46 -0.96 -4.10 -12.99
C LEU A 46 -1.20 -4.87 -11.70
N LYS A 47 -0.42 -5.90 -11.46
CA LYS A 47 -0.50 -6.68 -10.24
C LYS A 47 0.42 -6.10 -9.17
N GLY A 48 -0.12 -5.19 -8.37
CA GLY A 48 0.56 -4.65 -7.20
C GLY A 48 0.72 -5.72 -6.12
N THR A 49 1.91 -5.82 -5.54
CA THR A 49 2.26 -6.86 -4.55
C THR A 49 2.63 -6.30 -3.20
N LYS A 50 3.17 -5.10 -3.15
CA LYS A 50 3.67 -4.46 -1.92
C LYS A 50 3.71 -2.94 -2.06
N ILE A 51 3.72 -2.24 -0.94
CA ILE A 51 4.27 -0.89 -0.87
C ILE A 51 5.79 -1.03 -0.85
N ASP A 52 6.49 -0.36 -1.76
CA ASP A 52 7.95 -0.37 -1.82
C ASP A 52 8.52 0.62 -0.81
N HIS A 53 8.16 1.89 -0.91
CA HIS A 53 8.57 2.94 0.03
C HIS A 53 7.56 4.09 0.06
N ILE A 54 7.72 4.97 1.05
CA ILE A 54 6.98 6.24 1.14
C ILE A 54 8.00 7.37 1.02
N SER A 55 7.70 8.35 0.18
CA SER A 55 8.51 9.55 0.00
C SER A 55 7.90 10.73 0.75
N ILE A 56 8.70 11.42 1.55
CA ILE A 56 8.30 12.52 2.42
C ILE A 56 9.11 13.77 2.08
N GLN A 57 8.44 14.91 2.02
CA GLN A 57 9.09 16.20 1.80
C GLN A 57 9.61 16.77 3.13
N VAL A 58 10.87 17.16 3.16
CA VAL A 58 11.56 17.73 4.31
C VAL A 58 12.34 18.99 3.91
N THR A 59 12.47 19.98 4.80
CA THR A 59 13.26 21.21 4.55
C THR A 59 14.70 21.11 5.07
N ASP A 60 14.98 20.16 5.95
CA ASP A 60 16.33 19.94 6.51
C ASP A 60 16.64 18.45 6.41
N LEU A 61 17.25 18.08 5.31
CA LEU A 61 17.54 16.69 5.01
C LEU A 61 18.48 16.03 6.02
N PRO A 62 19.61 16.67 6.45
CA PRO A 62 20.50 16.10 7.47
C PRO A 62 19.80 15.86 8.80
N ARG A 63 18.96 16.82 9.26
CA ARG A 63 18.20 16.69 10.51
C ARG A 63 17.18 15.58 10.44
N ALA A 64 16.49 15.44 9.32
CA ALA A 64 15.51 14.37 9.09
C ALA A 64 16.20 12.99 9.06
N VAL A 65 17.33 12.86 8.36
CA VAL A 65 18.14 11.63 8.35
C VAL A 65 18.52 11.24 9.78
N ALA A 66 19.13 12.16 10.54
CA ALA A 66 19.56 11.91 11.92
C ALA A 66 18.39 11.48 12.84
N PHE A 67 17.18 12.01 12.62
CA PHE A 67 15.99 11.59 13.36
C PHE A 67 15.64 10.13 13.09
N TYR A 68 15.55 9.73 11.81
CA TYR A 68 15.18 8.36 11.45
C TYR A 68 16.25 7.33 11.83
N GLU A 69 17.51 7.69 11.77
CA GLU A 69 18.63 6.87 12.27
C GLU A 69 18.55 6.66 13.77
N LYS A 70 18.40 7.76 14.53
CA LYS A 70 18.41 7.73 15.99
C LYS A 70 17.19 7.04 16.59
N ILE A 71 15.99 7.29 16.04
CA ILE A 71 14.74 6.84 16.64
C ILE A 71 14.34 5.45 16.16
N PHE A 72 14.56 5.15 14.87
CA PHE A 72 14.11 3.90 14.26
C PHE A 72 15.25 2.96 13.87
N GLY A 73 16.50 3.36 14.05
CA GLY A 73 17.66 2.54 13.66
C GLY A 73 17.77 2.33 12.15
N LEU A 74 17.14 3.19 11.34
CA LEU A 74 17.30 3.11 9.89
C LEU A 74 18.69 3.59 9.49
N THR A 75 19.19 3.05 8.40
CA THR A 75 20.49 3.48 7.82
C THR A 75 20.26 4.07 6.44
N VAL A 76 21.13 5.00 6.03
CA VAL A 76 21.12 5.51 4.66
C VAL A 76 21.58 4.40 3.72
N LEU A 77 20.68 3.95 2.85
CA LEU A 77 20.94 2.91 1.85
C LEU A 77 21.27 3.48 0.47
N GLY A 78 20.98 4.76 0.25
CA GLY A 78 21.31 5.44 -1.00
C GLY A 78 21.03 6.93 -0.93
N GLU A 79 21.77 7.70 -1.69
CA GLU A 79 21.61 9.14 -1.84
C GLU A 79 21.52 9.52 -3.32
N ASP A 80 20.68 10.48 -3.62
CA ASP A 80 20.62 11.18 -4.89
C ASP A 80 20.95 12.65 -4.63
N LYS A 81 22.24 12.98 -4.66
CA LYS A 81 22.72 14.33 -4.31
C LYS A 81 22.21 15.41 -5.25
N PRO A 82 22.16 15.21 -6.57
CA PRO A 82 21.61 16.21 -7.49
C PRO A 82 20.15 16.57 -7.21
N ASN A 83 19.34 15.60 -6.76
CA ASN A 83 17.93 15.79 -6.46
C ASN A 83 17.67 15.98 -4.96
N GLU A 84 18.71 16.04 -4.13
CA GLU A 84 18.62 16.19 -2.66
C GLU A 84 17.70 15.16 -2.00
N ILE A 85 17.95 13.87 -2.31
CA ILE A 85 17.17 12.75 -1.79
C ILE A 85 18.07 11.83 -0.97
N ALA A 86 17.59 11.42 0.22
CA ALA A 86 18.18 10.35 1.01
C ALA A 86 17.17 9.20 1.18
N ARG A 87 17.61 7.97 0.92
CA ARG A 87 16.81 6.75 1.04
C ARG A 87 17.27 5.95 2.24
N LEU A 88 16.39 5.75 3.22
CA LEU A 88 16.70 5.07 4.47
C LEU A 88 15.90 3.78 4.60
N GLY A 89 16.48 2.81 5.31
CA GLY A 89 15.81 1.54 5.56
C GLY A 89 16.60 0.59 6.44
N ALA A 90 16.06 -0.61 6.59
CA ALA A 90 16.68 -1.73 7.30
C ALA A 90 16.78 -2.91 6.32
N GLY A 91 17.88 -2.98 5.57
CA GLY A 91 18.11 -3.95 4.50
C GLY A 91 17.39 -3.65 3.17
N LYS A 92 16.27 -2.93 3.20
CA LYS A 92 15.57 -2.38 2.03
C LYS A 92 15.09 -0.97 2.33
N VAL A 93 14.84 -0.16 1.31
CA VAL A 93 14.29 1.19 1.49
C VAL A 93 12.90 1.11 2.11
N ILE A 94 12.65 1.96 3.09
CA ILE A 94 11.35 2.10 3.77
C ILE A 94 10.83 3.52 3.58
N VAL A 95 11.71 4.53 3.72
CA VAL A 95 11.39 5.93 3.55
C VAL A 95 12.41 6.62 2.65
N SER A 96 11.91 7.50 1.80
CA SER A 96 12.71 8.38 0.96
C SER A 96 12.45 9.82 1.41
N LEU A 97 13.49 10.54 1.80
CA LEU A 97 13.41 11.92 2.24
C LEU A 97 13.84 12.82 1.09
N HIS A 98 12.96 13.73 0.69
CA HIS A 98 13.19 14.68 -0.40
C HIS A 98 13.26 16.09 0.17
N HIS A 99 14.34 16.82 -0.11
CA HIS A 99 14.43 18.23 0.22
C HIS A 99 13.48 19.03 -0.68
N LYS A 100 12.29 19.31 -0.16
CA LYS A 100 11.21 20.02 -0.87
C LYS A 100 10.37 20.86 0.09
N SER A 101 9.70 21.88 -0.45
CA SER A 101 8.72 22.71 0.23
C SER A 101 7.38 22.64 -0.52
N PRO A 102 6.24 22.61 0.21
CA PRO A 102 6.09 22.61 1.67
C PRO A 102 6.51 21.28 2.30
N THR A 103 6.83 21.31 3.62
CA THR A 103 7.26 20.12 4.35
C THR A 103 6.12 19.36 5.00
N GLY A 104 6.40 18.11 5.43
CA GLY A 104 5.44 17.27 6.13
C GLY A 104 4.37 16.67 5.22
N LEU A 105 4.56 16.76 3.90
CA LEU A 105 3.69 16.13 2.92
C LEU A 105 4.30 14.83 2.42
N VAL A 106 3.44 13.89 2.07
CA VAL A 106 3.83 12.72 1.28
C VAL A 106 4.01 13.18 -0.16
N ASP A 107 5.22 13.07 -0.68
CA ASP A 107 5.53 13.40 -2.07
C ASP A 107 4.90 12.37 -3.01
N HIS A 108 5.14 11.11 -2.71
CA HIS A 108 4.51 9.95 -3.37
C HIS A 108 4.64 8.69 -2.50
N PHE A 109 3.92 7.66 -2.86
CA PHE A 109 4.20 6.29 -2.40
C PHE A 109 4.44 5.39 -3.61
N ALA A 110 5.24 4.34 -3.40
CA ALA A 110 5.63 3.43 -4.46
C ALA A 110 4.98 2.05 -4.30
N ILE A 111 4.40 1.54 -5.39
CA ILE A 111 3.82 0.19 -5.47
C ILE A 111 4.74 -0.68 -6.32
N GLY A 112 5.20 -1.79 -5.73
CA GLY A 112 5.87 -2.86 -6.47
C GLY A 112 4.87 -3.71 -7.23
N VAL A 113 5.10 -3.90 -8.52
CA VAL A 113 4.25 -4.73 -9.40
C VAL A 113 5.04 -5.90 -9.96
N GLU A 114 4.35 -7.01 -10.19
CA GLU A 114 4.93 -8.19 -10.84
C GLU A 114 5.28 -7.88 -12.31
N ASN A 115 6.36 -8.50 -12.79
CA ASN A 115 6.78 -8.44 -14.19
C ASN A 115 6.92 -7.01 -14.74
N PHE A 116 7.43 -6.09 -13.92
CA PHE A 116 7.62 -4.70 -14.29
C PHE A 116 8.57 -4.55 -15.49
N SER A 117 8.09 -3.88 -16.53
CA SER A 117 8.93 -3.19 -17.51
C SER A 117 8.28 -1.86 -17.88
N LYS A 118 9.08 -0.82 -18.09
CA LYS A 118 8.56 0.51 -18.48
C LYS A 118 7.64 0.42 -19.69
N GLU A 119 7.99 -0.40 -20.66
CA GLU A 119 7.23 -0.57 -21.89
C GLU A 119 5.87 -1.26 -21.67
N SER A 120 5.86 -2.39 -20.94
CA SER A 120 4.62 -3.15 -20.68
C SER A 120 3.66 -2.34 -19.81
N VAL A 121 4.18 -1.68 -18.76
CA VAL A 121 3.39 -0.83 -17.87
C VAL A 121 2.82 0.37 -18.62
N THR A 122 3.62 1.05 -19.45
CA THR A 122 3.14 2.17 -20.29
C THR A 122 2.00 1.74 -21.20
N ARG A 123 2.14 0.61 -21.87
CA ARG A 123 1.11 0.09 -22.78
C ARG A 123 -0.18 -0.25 -22.03
N ALA A 124 -0.05 -0.94 -20.89
CA ALA A 124 -1.18 -1.31 -20.06
C ALA A 124 -1.96 -0.10 -19.53
N LEU A 125 -1.25 0.92 -19.03
CA LEU A 125 -1.85 2.17 -18.54
C LEU A 125 -2.52 2.97 -19.64
N LYS A 126 -1.87 3.13 -20.81
CA LYS A 126 -2.44 3.82 -21.97
C LYS A 126 -3.73 3.17 -22.46
N ALA A 127 -3.83 1.83 -22.41
CA ALA A 127 -5.06 1.12 -22.75
C ALA A 127 -6.22 1.45 -21.80
N GLN A 128 -5.93 1.96 -20.60
CA GLN A 128 -6.92 2.44 -19.62
C GLN A 128 -7.08 3.96 -19.63
N GLY A 129 -6.49 4.66 -20.60
CA GLY A 129 -6.54 6.12 -20.69
C GLY A 129 -5.66 6.85 -19.65
N ILE A 130 -4.76 6.13 -18.98
CA ILE A 130 -3.83 6.70 -18.00
C ILE A 130 -2.51 7.00 -18.68
N THR A 131 -2.05 8.25 -18.60
CA THR A 131 -0.75 8.67 -19.13
C THR A 131 0.25 8.77 -17.97
N PRO A 132 1.37 8.04 -18.00
CA PRO A 132 2.45 8.24 -17.02
C PRO A 132 3.05 9.65 -17.12
N GLU A 133 3.60 10.15 -16.00
CA GLU A 133 4.36 11.38 -15.99
C GLU A 133 5.66 11.22 -16.79
N GLU A 134 6.12 12.30 -17.45
CA GLU A 134 7.22 12.22 -18.42
C GLU A 134 8.60 11.99 -17.79
N ASN A 135 8.79 12.33 -16.51
CA ASN A 135 10.08 12.16 -15.82
C ASN A 135 10.30 10.71 -15.38
N LEU A 136 10.63 9.85 -16.34
CA LEU A 136 10.85 8.42 -16.12
C LEU A 136 12.20 8.11 -15.43
N ASP A 137 13.13 9.07 -15.33
CA ASP A 137 14.44 8.85 -14.71
C ASP A 137 14.33 8.80 -13.18
N ALA A 138 13.38 9.53 -12.60
CA ALA A 138 13.07 9.50 -11.17
C ALA A 138 12.12 8.35 -10.76
N GLY A 139 11.80 7.45 -11.69
CA GLY A 139 10.82 6.40 -11.51
C GLY A 139 9.55 6.63 -12.34
N PHE A 140 8.70 5.65 -12.34
CA PHE A 140 7.49 5.63 -13.17
C PHE A 140 6.30 6.11 -12.34
N HIS A 141 5.86 7.36 -12.53
CA HIS A 141 4.79 7.96 -11.76
C HIS A 141 3.50 8.11 -12.57
N ILE A 142 2.38 7.92 -11.88
CA ILE A 142 1.02 8.26 -12.36
C ILE A 142 0.32 9.09 -11.28
N LYS A 143 -0.80 9.72 -11.64
CA LYS A 143 -1.71 10.32 -10.65
C LYS A 143 -2.90 9.40 -10.40
N ASP A 144 -3.28 9.28 -9.12
CA ASP A 144 -4.55 8.71 -8.75
C ASP A 144 -5.71 9.72 -9.01
N PRO A 145 -6.99 9.31 -8.85
CA PRO A 145 -8.12 10.21 -9.08
C PRO A 145 -8.14 11.48 -8.22
N GLU A 146 -7.47 11.49 -7.05
CA GLU A 146 -7.37 12.64 -6.16
C GLU A 146 -6.10 13.47 -6.40
N GLY A 147 -5.28 13.07 -7.39
CA GLY A 147 -4.04 13.77 -7.77
C GLY A 147 -2.81 13.35 -6.96
N MET A 148 -2.91 12.31 -6.09
CA MET A 148 -1.76 11.78 -5.37
C MET A 148 -0.79 11.11 -6.35
N SER A 149 0.50 11.37 -6.18
CA SER A 149 1.53 10.71 -6.98
C SER A 149 1.76 9.28 -6.51
N VAL A 150 1.67 8.34 -7.45
CA VAL A 150 1.93 6.92 -7.22
C VAL A 150 3.09 6.49 -8.13
N GLN A 151 4.19 6.06 -7.52
CA GLN A 151 5.31 5.48 -8.26
C GLN A 151 5.06 3.99 -8.50
N ILE A 152 5.35 3.50 -9.69
CA ILE A 152 5.26 2.08 -10.04
C ILE A 152 6.67 1.53 -10.21
N MET A 153 6.98 0.45 -9.51
CA MET A 153 8.29 -0.19 -9.48
C MET A 153 8.20 -1.70 -9.70
N GLY A 154 9.32 -2.35 -9.97
CA GLY A 154 9.42 -3.81 -9.91
C GLY A 154 9.30 -4.32 -8.46
N ALA A 155 8.61 -5.43 -8.27
CA ALA A 155 8.45 -6.08 -6.96
C ALA A 155 9.71 -6.83 -6.53
#